data_f77539f86a3c8bbe620c647440300bbc
#
_entry.id   f77539f86a3c8bbe620c647440300bbc
#
_cell.length_a   1.000
_cell.length_b   1.000
_cell.length_c   1.000
_cell.angle_alpha   90.00
_cell.angle_beta   90.00
_cell.angle_gamma   90.00
#
_symmetry.space_group_name_H-M   'P 1'
#
loop_
_entity.id
_entity.type
_entity.pdbx_description
1 polymer ?
#
loop_
_entity_poly.entity_id
_entity_poly.type
_entity_poly.pdbx_seq_one_letter_code
_entity_poly.pdbx_strand_id
1 'polypeptide(L)'
;MLRWKNEYAPRYALFLKGARRVGKTTLAKRLAEEYRSSVLIRFDEANSEVKQLFTESLMDLDNFFTTLQFIYKTPLYPGESLIILDEIQLFPPARQALKKLIEDGRFHFLATGSLAGITKKSHDILIPSEEFTLEVLPMDFEEFLWARGDTMTMPVIRARYETKKPMGAVHQTIMRSFREYLLVGGMPQAVKEFVTTKDYGKTDFVKQQIVALYTADMQEQHEENSRYVTNFFERIPGELSEHNKEYILSHADPNARLRDYQGPIRWLEEAMIINIASEVDEPSAAFNLAVTKPSFKCYLMDTGLLVSLAFRNRPYLENDLYKAVLLDRLHVNEGMLLENMAAQCLRANGHRAYFYTETDKKTRRTLLEVDFLIRQQRKVVAVEVKSGKSDSIKSLLKLKEKFGNRVGDGIVLHHGEVERREGVWYLPYYMATVL
;
A
#
# COMPACT_ATOMS: atom_id res chain seq x y z
N MET A 1 3.61 -7.44 15.06
CA MET A 1 4.14 -6.68 16.20
C MET A 1 4.38 -7.54 17.43
N LEU A 2 3.44 -8.37 17.93
CA LEU A 2 3.64 -9.24 19.10
C LEU A 2 4.78 -10.25 18.90
N ARG A 3 4.92 -10.83 17.68
CA ARG A 3 6.07 -11.68 17.38
C ARG A 3 7.40 -10.92 17.52
N TRP A 4 7.46 -9.67 17.04
CA TRP A 4 8.64 -8.84 17.23
C TRP A 4 8.92 -8.61 18.73
N LYS A 5 7.91 -8.26 19.54
CA LYS A 5 8.05 -8.07 20.98
C LYS A 5 8.70 -9.29 21.64
N ASN A 6 8.25 -10.49 21.28
CA ASN A 6 8.67 -11.73 21.96
C ASN A 6 10.02 -12.28 21.47
N GLU A 7 10.35 -12.09 20.16
CA GLU A 7 11.51 -12.74 19.54
C GLU A 7 12.65 -11.77 19.25
N TYR A 8 12.37 -10.48 18.99
CA TYR A 8 13.34 -9.54 18.40
C TYR A 8 13.57 -8.27 19.22
N ALA A 9 12.64 -7.88 20.08
CA ALA A 9 12.61 -6.57 20.73
C ALA A 9 13.89 -6.13 21.45
N PRO A 10 14.65 -6.99 22.16
CA PRO A 10 15.88 -6.52 22.80
C PRO A 10 17.01 -6.18 21.82
N ARG A 11 16.96 -6.69 20.60
CA ARG A 11 18.04 -6.55 19.61
C ARG A 11 17.72 -5.63 18.45
N TYR A 12 16.43 -5.41 18.19
CA TYR A 12 15.97 -4.64 17.04
C TYR A 12 14.83 -3.71 17.45
N ALA A 13 14.93 -2.43 17.09
CA ALA A 13 13.77 -1.54 17.16
C ALA A 13 12.74 -1.95 16.13
N LEU A 14 11.46 -1.86 16.47
CA LEU A 14 10.38 -1.99 15.48
C LEU A 14 10.23 -0.68 14.72
N PHE A 15 10.39 -0.70 13.42
CA PHE A 15 10.13 0.46 12.56
C PHE A 15 8.84 0.27 11.77
N LEU A 16 7.79 1.03 12.11
CA LEU A 16 6.53 1.05 11.36
C LEU A 16 6.64 2.04 10.20
N LYS A 17 6.82 1.49 8.99
CA LYS A 17 6.91 2.25 7.74
C LYS A 17 5.55 2.26 7.04
N GLY A 18 5.08 3.40 6.56
CA GLY A 18 3.83 3.48 5.79
C GLY A 18 3.47 4.91 5.44
N ALA A 19 2.52 5.11 4.52
CA ALA A 19 2.03 6.42 4.14
C ALA A 19 1.47 7.20 5.35
N ARG A 20 1.34 8.51 5.21
CA ARG A 20 0.66 9.30 6.24
C ARG A 20 -0.80 8.85 6.36
N ARG A 21 -1.35 8.87 7.60
CA ARG A 21 -2.75 8.51 7.90
C ARG A 21 -3.12 7.02 7.76
N VAL A 22 -2.18 6.10 7.53
CA VAL A 22 -2.46 4.65 7.52
C VAL A 22 -2.59 4.02 8.92
N GLY A 23 -2.42 4.79 10.00
CA GLY A 23 -2.65 4.31 11.38
C GLY A 23 -1.41 3.89 12.16
N LYS A 24 -0.18 4.21 11.73
CA LYS A 24 1.08 3.84 12.42
C LYS A 24 1.08 4.19 13.92
N THR A 25 0.77 5.44 14.26
CA THR A 25 0.71 5.91 15.66
C THR A 25 -0.35 5.17 16.48
N THR A 26 -1.49 4.81 15.85
CA THR A 26 -2.54 4.02 16.50
C THR A 26 -2.07 2.61 16.81
N LEU A 27 -1.38 1.97 15.87
CA LEU A 27 -0.79 0.65 16.06
C LEU A 27 0.31 0.67 17.13
N ALA A 28 1.14 1.72 17.15
CA ALA A 28 2.17 1.90 18.18
C ALA A 28 1.56 2.03 19.58
N LYS A 29 0.50 2.85 19.72
CA LYS A 29 -0.25 2.97 20.98
C LYS A 29 -0.90 1.66 21.40
N ARG A 30 -1.46 0.90 20.45
CA ARG A 30 -2.05 -0.40 20.75
C ARG A 30 -1.00 -1.43 21.21
N LEU A 31 0.20 -1.41 20.62
CA LEU A 31 1.30 -2.25 21.11
C LEU A 31 1.78 -1.82 22.51
N ALA A 32 1.71 -0.53 22.84
CA ALA A 32 2.10 -0.02 24.15
C ALA A 32 1.26 -0.59 25.30
N GLU A 33 0.01 -0.96 25.03
CA GLU A 33 -0.88 -1.61 26.02
C GLU A 33 -0.38 -2.99 26.48
N GLU A 34 0.54 -3.60 25.71
CA GLU A 34 1.18 -4.87 26.03
C GLU A 34 2.40 -4.71 26.95
N TYR A 35 2.73 -3.50 27.37
CA TYR A 35 3.87 -3.19 28.22
C TYR A 35 3.40 -2.62 29.56
N ARG A 36 4.23 -2.80 30.58
CA ARG A 36 3.99 -2.25 31.93
C ARG A 36 3.95 -0.73 31.94
N SER A 37 4.82 -0.10 31.16
CA SER A 37 4.81 1.34 30.94
C SER A 37 5.28 1.69 29.52
N SER A 38 4.92 2.88 29.06
CA SER A 38 5.38 3.37 27.76
C SER A 38 5.55 4.87 27.74
N VAL A 39 6.51 5.33 26.96
CA VAL A 39 6.71 6.75 26.65
C VAL A 39 6.51 6.96 25.16
N LEU A 40 5.65 7.92 24.79
CA LEU A 40 5.42 8.32 23.41
C LEU A 40 6.05 9.70 23.15
N ILE A 41 7.10 9.71 22.36
CA ILE A 41 7.81 10.92 21.93
C ILE A 41 7.36 11.24 20.50
N ARG A 42 6.62 12.32 20.34
CA ARG A 42 6.15 12.81 19.02
C ARG A 42 7.06 13.93 18.55
N PHE A 43 7.81 13.71 17.48
CA PHE A 43 8.79 14.70 17.00
C PHE A 43 8.19 15.89 16.27
N ASP A 44 6.92 15.82 15.87
CA ASP A 44 6.14 16.97 15.37
C ASP A 44 5.75 17.96 16.50
N GLU A 45 5.70 17.50 17.77
CA GLU A 45 5.33 18.29 18.94
C GLU A 45 6.47 18.42 19.97
N ALA A 46 7.60 17.70 19.78
CA ALA A 46 8.69 17.65 20.75
C ALA A 46 9.36 19.02 20.95
N ASN A 47 9.47 19.42 22.22
CA ASN A 47 10.18 20.64 22.61
C ASN A 47 11.72 20.49 22.47
N SER A 48 12.45 21.59 22.71
CA SER A 48 13.91 21.63 22.62
C SER A 48 14.58 20.71 23.62
N GLU A 49 14.06 20.57 24.85
CA GLU A 49 14.62 19.72 25.89
C GLU A 49 14.65 18.24 25.49
N VAL A 50 13.54 17.75 24.94
CA VAL A 50 13.47 16.38 24.42
C VAL A 50 14.45 16.17 23.26
N LYS A 51 14.55 17.15 22.32
CA LYS A 51 15.47 17.05 21.20
C LYS A 51 16.94 17.05 21.64
N GLN A 52 17.30 17.86 22.66
CA GLN A 52 18.64 17.91 23.22
C GLN A 52 19.07 16.56 23.85
N LEU A 53 18.14 15.80 24.45
CA LEU A 53 18.48 14.47 24.96
C LEU A 53 19.12 13.59 23.88
N PHE A 54 18.59 13.61 22.66
CA PHE A 54 19.09 12.77 21.56
C PHE A 54 20.37 13.30 20.90
N THR A 55 20.79 14.55 21.19
CA THR A 55 22.00 15.13 20.63
C THR A 55 23.14 15.24 21.66
N GLU A 56 22.84 15.51 22.93
CA GLU A 56 23.83 15.85 23.95
C GLU A 56 23.99 14.76 25.02
N SER A 57 22.92 14.00 25.33
CA SER A 57 22.93 13.09 26.50
C SER A 57 23.22 11.62 26.17
N LEU A 58 23.47 11.30 24.89
CA LEU A 58 23.71 9.91 24.48
C LEU A 58 25.02 9.30 25.07
N MET A 59 25.96 10.10 25.57
CA MET A 59 27.19 9.61 26.17
C MET A 59 26.94 9.05 27.60
N ASP A 60 25.86 9.51 28.26
CA ASP A 60 25.41 9.05 29.57
C ASP A 60 23.94 8.58 29.46
N LEU A 61 23.75 7.30 29.21
CA LEU A 61 22.42 6.72 29.06
C LEU A 61 21.61 6.65 30.33
N ASP A 62 22.27 6.62 31.51
CA ASP A 62 21.59 6.67 32.81
C ASP A 62 20.92 8.02 33.00
N ASN A 63 21.66 9.09 32.70
CA ASN A 63 21.12 10.44 32.75
C ASN A 63 20.02 10.63 31.64
N PHE A 64 20.24 10.09 30.42
CA PHE A 64 19.26 10.12 29.36
C PHE A 64 17.90 9.54 29.80
N PHE A 65 17.88 8.32 30.30
CA PHE A 65 16.65 7.66 30.73
C PHE A 65 16.04 8.27 32.00
N THR A 66 16.86 8.74 32.94
CA THR A 66 16.37 9.43 34.12
C THR A 66 15.67 10.73 33.73
N THR A 67 16.27 11.53 32.86
CA THR A 67 15.69 12.77 32.38
C THR A 67 14.41 12.51 31.55
N LEU A 68 14.40 11.47 30.71
CA LEU A 68 13.22 11.06 29.95
C LEU A 68 12.04 10.71 30.88
N GLN A 69 12.28 9.92 31.92
CA GLN A 69 11.28 9.59 32.94
C GLN A 69 10.74 10.84 33.66
N PHE A 70 11.63 11.80 33.95
CA PHE A 70 11.25 13.05 34.60
C PHE A 70 10.36 13.92 33.72
N ILE A 71 10.72 14.08 32.43
CA ILE A 71 9.95 14.88 31.47
C ILE A 71 8.56 14.28 31.24
N TYR A 72 8.49 12.96 31.01
CA TYR A 72 7.22 12.28 30.69
C TYR A 72 6.47 11.79 31.93
N LYS A 73 7.02 12.00 33.14
CA LYS A 73 6.43 11.56 34.41
C LYS A 73 6.02 10.09 34.38
N THR A 74 6.83 9.27 33.75
CA THR A 74 6.54 7.84 33.53
C THR A 74 7.77 7.01 33.94
N PRO A 75 7.63 6.10 34.90
CA PRO A 75 8.71 5.21 35.26
C PRO A 75 8.98 4.18 34.17
N LEU A 76 10.25 3.89 33.90
CA LEU A 76 10.69 2.88 32.95
C LEU A 76 11.23 1.65 33.67
N TYR A 77 10.79 0.47 33.25
CA TYR A 77 11.18 -0.82 33.83
C TYR A 77 11.97 -1.63 32.80
N PRO A 78 13.21 -2.07 33.09
CA PRO A 78 14.00 -2.86 32.15
C PRO A 78 13.26 -4.10 31.64
N GLY A 79 13.23 -4.28 30.31
CA GLY A 79 12.53 -5.38 29.63
C GLY A 79 11.00 -5.27 29.59
N GLU A 80 10.41 -4.32 30.34
CA GLU A 80 8.94 -4.20 30.48
C GLU A 80 8.39 -2.86 29.95
N SER A 81 9.25 -1.97 29.46
CA SER A 81 8.84 -0.65 28.96
C SER A 81 9.10 -0.47 27.48
N LEU A 82 8.19 0.24 26.82
CA LEU A 82 8.29 0.61 25.41
C LEU A 82 8.50 2.11 25.23
N ILE A 83 9.54 2.49 24.50
CA ILE A 83 9.78 3.88 24.08
C ILE A 83 9.39 4.01 22.63
N ILE A 84 8.40 4.86 22.33
CA ILE A 84 7.87 5.09 20.99
C ILE A 84 8.39 6.42 20.46
N LEU A 85 9.07 6.37 19.32
CA LEU A 85 9.61 7.52 18.59
C LEU A 85 8.71 7.78 17.36
N ASP A 86 7.68 8.61 17.54
CA ASP A 86 6.66 8.85 16.50
C ASP A 86 7.10 9.97 15.55
N GLU A 87 6.88 9.76 14.24
CA GLU A 87 7.31 10.65 13.14
C GLU A 87 8.82 10.96 13.17
N ILE A 88 9.64 9.92 13.38
CA ILE A 88 11.10 10.02 13.62
C ILE A 88 11.85 10.74 12.48
N GLN A 89 11.30 10.76 11.25
CA GLN A 89 11.89 11.47 10.11
C GLN A 89 11.95 12.99 10.31
N LEU A 90 11.11 13.54 11.21
CA LEU A 90 11.14 14.97 11.53
C LEU A 90 12.33 15.35 12.42
N PHE A 91 12.98 14.36 13.04
CA PHE A 91 14.17 14.56 13.86
C PHE A 91 15.21 13.46 13.63
N PRO A 92 15.98 13.54 12.54
CA PRO A 92 16.97 12.52 12.16
C PRO A 92 17.97 12.09 13.25
N PRO A 93 18.44 12.99 14.14
CA PRO A 93 19.34 12.57 15.22
C PRO A 93 18.76 11.48 16.14
N ALA A 94 17.44 11.46 16.35
CA ALA A 94 16.82 10.40 17.14
C ALA A 94 16.93 9.03 16.45
N ARG A 95 16.87 8.99 15.10
CA ARG A 95 17.06 7.74 14.37
C ARG A 95 18.50 7.22 14.46
N GLN A 96 19.50 8.12 14.42
CA GLN A 96 20.89 7.75 14.62
C GLN A 96 21.17 7.25 16.05
N ALA A 97 20.47 7.84 17.03
CA ALA A 97 20.56 7.43 18.42
C ALA A 97 20.05 6.00 18.67
N LEU A 98 19.12 5.49 17.86
CA LEU A 98 18.51 4.17 18.04
C LEU A 98 19.54 3.07 18.18
N LYS A 99 20.62 3.08 17.39
CA LYS A 99 21.67 2.06 17.48
C LYS A 99 22.22 1.96 18.92
N LYS A 100 22.63 3.10 19.48
CA LYS A 100 23.20 3.15 20.83
C LYS A 100 22.19 2.80 21.92
N LEU A 101 20.94 3.24 21.74
CA LEU A 101 19.85 2.95 22.65
C LEU A 101 19.48 1.46 22.69
N ILE A 102 19.57 0.78 21.53
CA ILE A 102 19.33 -0.66 21.43
C ILE A 102 20.50 -1.46 21.99
N GLU A 103 21.75 -1.03 21.75
CA GLU A 103 22.96 -1.65 22.31
C GLU A 103 22.95 -1.67 23.86
N ASP A 104 22.31 -0.67 24.51
CA ASP A 104 22.10 -0.64 25.95
C ASP A 104 21.20 -1.78 26.44
N GLY A 105 20.18 -2.17 25.68
CA GLY A 105 19.35 -3.36 25.88
C GLY A 105 18.33 -3.26 27.04
N ARG A 106 18.22 -2.15 27.75
CA ARG A 106 17.30 -2.00 28.90
C ARG A 106 15.85 -1.91 28.49
N PHE A 107 15.55 -1.24 27.38
CA PHE A 107 14.18 -0.93 26.96
C PHE A 107 13.93 -1.33 25.53
N HIS A 108 12.65 -1.51 25.18
CA HIS A 108 12.24 -1.78 23.81
C HIS A 108 11.91 -0.47 23.08
N PHE A 109 12.24 -0.41 21.78
CA PHE A 109 12.04 0.79 20.96
C PHE A 109 11.14 0.48 19.78
N LEU A 110 10.17 1.37 19.56
CA LEU A 110 9.36 1.41 18.37
C LEU A 110 9.49 2.79 17.72
N ALA A 111 9.84 2.83 16.46
CA ALA A 111 9.83 4.06 15.69
C ALA A 111 8.71 4.02 14.64
N THR A 112 8.08 5.15 14.37
CA THR A 112 7.20 5.32 13.22
C THR A 112 7.77 6.36 12.28
N GLY A 113 7.51 6.18 10.99
CA GLY A 113 7.90 7.18 10.00
C GLY A 113 7.24 6.98 8.64
N SER A 114 6.99 8.10 7.97
CA SER A 114 6.77 8.10 6.53
C SER A 114 8.08 8.50 5.86
N LEU A 115 8.53 7.76 4.85
CA LEU A 115 9.71 8.17 4.08
C LEU A 115 9.45 9.47 3.29
N ALA A 116 8.18 9.89 3.20
CA ALA A 116 7.78 11.16 2.63
C ALA A 116 8.47 12.39 3.27
N GLY A 117 8.84 12.30 4.55
CA GLY A 117 9.53 13.38 5.28
C GLY A 117 11.06 13.33 5.25
N ILE A 118 11.67 12.39 4.53
CA ILE A 118 13.14 12.33 4.42
C ILE A 118 13.59 13.34 3.38
N THR A 119 13.92 14.55 3.82
CA THR A 119 14.47 15.61 2.97
C THR A 119 15.86 15.24 2.44
N LYS A 120 16.32 15.93 1.36
CA LYS A 120 17.70 15.83 0.84
C LYS A 120 18.79 15.96 1.93
N LYS A 121 18.47 16.61 3.06
CA LYS A 121 19.37 16.76 4.22
C LYS A 121 19.60 15.47 5.02
N SER A 122 18.81 14.41 4.77
CA SER A 122 18.94 13.14 5.49
C SER A 122 19.71 12.05 4.71
N HIS A 123 20.29 12.37 3.55
CA HIS A 123 21.12 11.43 2.78
C HIS A 123 22.37 10.94 3.55
N ASP A 124 22.83 11.70 4.54
CA ASP A 124 23.99 11.34 5.37
C ASP A 124 23.64 10.56 6.64
N ILE A 125 22.35 10.16 6.79
CA ILE A 125 21.92 9.41 7.97
C ILE A 125 22.11 7.92 7.72
N LEU A 126 23.02 7.31 8.45
CA LEU A 126 23.14 5.86 8.52
C LEU A 126 21.86 5.27 9.13
N ILE A 127 21.15 4.47 8.35
CA ILE A 127 20.03 3.66 8.86
C ILE A 127 20.62 2.60 9.78
N PRO A 128 20.18 2.51 11.05
CA PRO A 128 20.65 1.46 11.93
C PRO A 128 20.37 0.07 11.36
N SER A 129 21.34 -0.83 11.42
CA SER A 129 21.16 -2.24 11.03
C SER A 129 20.20 -2.98 11.98
N GLU A 130 19.96 -2.38 13.14
CA GLU A 130 19.15 -2.89 14.23
C GLU A 130 17.66 -2.51 14.11
N GLU A 131 17.17 -2.24 12.91
CA GLU A 131 15.75 -1.97 12.63
C GLU A 131 15.04 -3.21 12.06
N PHE A 132 13.95 -3.62 12.70
CA PHE A 132 12.99 -4.58 12.17
C PHE A 132 11.83 -3.81 11.51
N THR A 133 11.87 -3.69 10.20
CA THR A 133 10.85 -2.91 9.46
C THR A 133 9.58 -3.72 9.24
N LEU A 134 8.43 -3.11 9.60
CA LEU A 134 7.10 -3.59 9.28
C LEU A 134 6.37 -2.55 8.43
N GLU A 135 5.96 -2.92 7.23
CA GLU A 135 5.14 -2.06 6.37
C GLU A 135 3.70 -2.01 6.87
N VAL A 136 3.17 -0.81 7.01
CA VAL A 136 1.76 -0.56 7.35
C VAL A 136 1.07 -0.03 6.10
N LEU A 137 0.23 -0.86 5.52
CA LEU A 137 -0.58 -0.56 4.34
C LEU A 137 -1.95 0.01 4.76
N PRO A 138 -2.71 0.62 3.83
CA PRO A 138 -4.14 0.83 4.05
C PRO A 138 -4.82 -0.48 4.45
N MET A 139 -5.88 -0.39 5.26
CA MET A 139 -6.66 -1.56 5.70
C MET A 139 -7.06 -2.40 4.48
N ASP A 140 -6.83 -3.69 4.57
CA ASP A 140 -7.30 -4.63 3.56
C ASP A 140 -8.81 -4.92 3.70
N PHE A 141 -9.35 -5.78 2.84
CA PHE A 141 -10.77 -6.10 2.88
C PHE A 141 -11.18 -6.80 4.17
N GLU A 142 -10.31 -7.64 4.74
CA GLU A 142 -10.56 -8.31 6.01
C GLU A 142 -10.65 -7.31 7.17
N GLU A 143 -9.70 -6.39 7.26
CA GLU A 143 -9.68 -5.32 8.26
C GLU A 143 -10.88 -4.37 8.11
N PHE A 144 -11.30 -4.09 6.85
CA PHE A 144 -12.53 -3.35 6.57
C PHE A 144 -13.79 -4.08 7.08
N LEU A 145 -13.86 -5.39 6.87
CA LEU A 145 -14.95 -6.22 7.40
C LEU A 145 -14.95 -6.23 8.93
N TRP A 146 -13.79 -6.36 9.58
CA TRP A 146 -13.67 -6.28 11.04
C TRP A 146 -14.14 -4.93 11.58
N ALA A 147 -13.78 -3.84 10.92
CA ALA A 147 -14.26 -2.50 11.31
C ALA A 147 -15.81 -2.39 11.25
N ARG A 148 -16.46 -3.21 10.43
CA ARG A 148 -17.92 -3.34 10.33
C ARG A 148 -18.54 -4.35 11.29
N GLY A 149 -17.72 -5.06 12.07
CA GLY A 149 -18.12 -6.14 12.97
C GLY A 149 -18.29 -7.52 12.29
N ASP A 150 -17.84 -7.66 11.04
CA ASP A 150 -17.91 -8.93 10.31
C ASP A 150 -16.57 -9.68 10.40
N THR A 151 -16.55 -10.73 11.20
CA THR A 151 -15.41 -11.65 11.35
C THR A 151 -15.60 -12.98 10.64
N MET A 152 -16.75 -13.21 9.99
CA MET A 152 -17.13 -14.51 9.43
C MET A 152 -16.87 -14.60 7.92
N THR A 153 -16.94 -13.50 7.19
CA THR A 153 -16.86 -13.52 5.73
C THR A 153 -15.50 -13.97 5.22
N MET A 154 -14.39 -13.49 5.76
CA MET A 154 -13.06 -13.88 5.27
C MET A 154 -12.70 -15.34 5.50
N PRO A 155 -12.96 -15.96 6.66
CA PRO A 155 -12.80 -17.41 6.81
C PRO A 155 -13.54 -18.24 5.76
N VAL A 156 -14.76 -17.82 5.38
CA VAL A 156 -15.55 -18.50 4.33
C VAL A 156 -14.89 -18.30 2.96
N ILE A 157 -14.43 -17.09 2.62
CA ILE A 157 -13.72 -16.82 1.37
C ILE A 157 -12.47 -17.71 1.27
N ARG A 158 -11.63 -17.77 2.31
CA ARG A 158 -10.43 -18.63 2.35
C ARG A 158 -10.77 -20.10 2.13
N ALA A 159 -11.73 -20.63 2.86
CA ALA A 159 -12.15 -22.04 2.71
C ALA A 159 -12.67 -22.36 1.29
N ARG A 160 -13.40 -21.44 0.68
CA ARG A 160 -13.87 -21.61 -0.71
C ARG A 160 -12.76 -21.47 -1.73
N TYR A 161 -11.82 -20.53 -1.51
CA TYR A 161 -10.64 -20.41 -2.35
C TYR A 161 -9.77 -21.68 -2.31
N GLU A 162 -9.51 -22.23 -1.14
CA GLU A 162 -8.72 -23.47 -0.98
C GLU A 162 -9.40 -24.67 -1.66
N THR A 163 -10.70 -24.81 -1.46
CA THR A 163 -11.48 -25.93 -2.01
C THR A 163 -11.92 -25.71 -3.46
N LYS A 164 -11.68 -24.50 -4.01
CA LYS A 164 -12.10 -24.09 -5.37
C LYS A 164 -13.59 -24.30 -5.63
N LYS A 165 -14.42 -24.02 -4.61
CA LYS A 165 -15.89 -24.19 -4.70
C LYS A 165 -16.59 -22.83 -4.80
N PRO A 166 -17.73 -22.76 -5.53
CA PRO A 166 -18.57 -21.57 -5.58
C PRO A 166 -19.03 -21.10 -4.21
N MET A 167 -19.29 -19.79 -4.07
CA MET A 167 -19.82 -19.18 -2.86
C MET A 167 -21.33 -19.42 -2.68
N GLY A 168 -22.07 -19.59 -3.79
CA GLY A 168 -23.49 -19.82 -3.79
C GLY A 168 -24.30 -18.61 -3.29
N ALA A 169 -25.28 -18.84 -2.43
CA ALA A 169 -26.22 -17.80 -1.98
C ALA A 169 -25.58 -16.55 -1.38
N VAL A 170 -24.37 -16.63 -0.82
CA VAL A 170 -23.69 -15.50 -0.17
C VAL A 170 -22.84 -14.66 -1.13
N HIS A 171 -22.63 -15.12 -2.38
CA HIS A 171 -21.79 -14.46 -3.38
C HIS A 171 -22.16 -12.97 -3.57
N GLN A 172 -23.42 -12.68 -3.81
CA GLN A 172 -23.88 -11.30 -4.08
C GLN A 172 -23.71 -10.38 -2.86
N THR A 173 -23.91 -10.93 -1.66
CA THR A 173 -23.73 -10.17 -0.41
C THR A 173 -22.26 -9.78 -0.22
N ILE A 174 -21.36 -10.73 -0.45
CA ILE A 174 -19.92 -10.48 -0.33
C ILE A 174 -19.45 -9.53 -1.44
N MET A 175 -19.93 -9.70 -2.68
CA MET A 175 -19.61 -8.81 -3.79
C MET A 175 -20.05 -7.37 -3.50
N ARG A 176 -21.24 -7.17 -2.90
CA ARG A 176 -21.69 -5.85 -2.47
C ARG A 176 -20.78 -5.24 -1.42
N SER A 177 -20.42 -5.99 -0.38
CA SER A 177 -19.48 -5.51 0.65
C SER A 177 -18.11 -5.18 0.08
N PHE A 178 -17.66 -5.95 -0.91
CA PHE A 178 -16.40 -5.70 -1.60
C PHE A 178 -16.45 -4.43 -2.46
N ARG A 179 -17.56 -4.16 -3.15
CA ARG A 179 -17.77 -2.90 -3.87
C ARG A 179 -17.80 -1.70 -2.94
N GLU A 180 -18.40 -1.84 -1.76
CA GLU A 180 -18.33 -0.79 -0.72
C GLU A 180 -16.87 -0.51 -0.32
N TYR A 181 -16.06 -1.58 -0.12
CA TYR A 181 -14.64 -1.42 0.16
C TYR A 181 -13.88 -0.71 -0.97
N LEU A 182 -14.16 -1.00 -2.25
CA LEU A 182 -13.55 -0.29 -3.38
C LEU A 182 -13.79 1.22 -3.33
N LEU A 183 -14.99 1.62 -2.91
CA LEU A 183 -15.39 3.03 -2.85
C LEU A 183 -14.86 3.75 -1.61
N VAL A 184 -14.90 3.09 -0.47
CA VAL A 184 -14.46 3.65 0.82
C VAL A 184 -12.93 3.65 0.88
N GLY A 185 -12.30 2.59 0.39
CA GLY A 185 -10.87 2.33 0.54
C GLY A 185 -10.52 1.76 1.89
N GLY A 186 -9.21 1.63 2.13
CA GLY A 186 -8.63 1.11 3.37
C GLY A 186 -8.02 2.20 4.28
N MET A 187 -8.18 3.48 3.97
CA MET A 187 -7.66 4.53 4.86
C MET A 187 -8.46 4.56 6.17
N PRO A 188 -7.83 4.33 7.35
CA PRO A 188 -8.56 4.12 8.62
C PRO A 188 -9.55 5.23 8.97
N GLN A 189 -9.22 6.49 8.65
CA GLN A 189 -10.11 7.63 8.89
C GLN A 189 -11.36 7.57 8.00
N ALA A 190 -11.20 7.20 6.71
CA ALA A 190 -12.31 7.04 5.77
C ALA A 190 -13.19 5.84 6.17
N VAL A 191 -12.58 4.72 6.55
CA VAL A 191 -13.31 3.53 7.04
C VAL A 191 -14.09 3.86 8.29
N LYS A 192 -13.49 4.56 9.27
CA LYS A 192 -14.16 4.99 10.50
C LYS A 192 -15.37 5.88 10.19
N GLU A 193 -15.18 6.89 9.31
CA GLU A 193 -16.28 7.80 8.92
C GLU A 193 -17.44 7.02 8.28
N PHE A 194 -17.12 6.13 7.34
CA PHE A 194 -18.13 5.31 6.68
C PHE A 194 -18.86 4.37 7.65
N VAL A 195 -18.13 3.69 8.53
CA VAL A 195 -18.75 2.77 9.51
C VAL A 195 -19.70 3.52 10.43
N THR A 196 -19.34 4.74 10.84
CA THR A 196 -20.11 5.56 11.76
C THR A 196 -21.35 6.19 11.10
N THR A 197 -21.20 6.71 9.87
CA THR A 197 -22.23 7.54 9.24
C THR A 197 -22.99 6.85 8.12
N LYS A 198 -22.41 5.83 7.49
CA LYS A 198 -22.89 5.19 6.26
C LYS A 198 -23.08 6.18 5.10
N ASP A 199 -22.38 7.31 5.15
CA ASP A 199 -22.47 8.42 4.21
C ASP A 199 -21.21 8.46 3.33
N TYR A 200 -21.38 8.21 2.04
CA TYR A 200 -20.27 8.24 1.07
C TYR A 200 -19.74 9.66 0.85
N GLY A 201 -20.57 10.69 0.92
CA GLY A 201 -20.15 12.08 0.74
C GLY A 201 -19.22 12.53 1.86
N LYS A 202 -19.57 12.23 3.14
CA LYS A 202 -18.69 12.48 4.28
C LYS A 202 -17.41 11.69 4.21
N THR A 203 -17.49 10.43 3.78
CA THR A 203 -16.32 9.56 3.58
C THR A 203 -15.42 10.13 2.50
N ASP A 204 -15.98 10.60 1.39
CA ASP A 204 -15.21 11.21 0.30
C ASP A 204 -14.52 12.50 0.74
N PHE A 205 -15.20 13.33 1.52
CA PHE A 205 -14.58 14.53 2.12
C PHE A 205 -13.31 14.16 2.90
N VAL A 206 -13.35 13.11 3.73
CA VAL A 206 -12.16 12.64 4.47
C VAL A 206 -11.05 12.19 3.52
N LYS A 207 -11.39 11.45 2.46
CA LYS A 207 -10.41 11.00 1.46
C LYS A 207 -9.79 12.17 0.70
N GLN A 208 -10.58 13.18 0.34
CA GLN A 208 -10.08 14.40 -0.31
C GLN A 208 -9.11 15.16 0.59
N GLN A 209 -9.35 15.22 1.91
CA GLN A 209 -8.40 15.80 2.86
C GLN A 209 -7.07 15.01 2.89
N ILE A 210 -7.11 13.69 2.79
CA ILE A 210 -5.89 12.86 2.72
C ILE A 210 -5.14 13.11 1.40
N VAL A 211 -5.84 13.19 0.27
CA VAL A 211 -5.24 13.52 -1.04
C VAL A 211 -4.61 14.92 -1.01
N ALA A 212 -5.30 15.91 -0.42
CA ALA A 212 -4.76 17.26 -0.26
C ALA A 212 -3.49 17.29 0.60
N LEU A 213 -3.46 16.50 1.69
CA LEU A 213 -2.29 16.35 2.54
C LEU A 213 -1.10 15.76 1.75
N TYR A 214 -1.33 14.71 0.95
CA TYR A 214 -0.28 14.13 0.10
C TYR A 214 0.23 15.14 -0.94
N THR A 215 -0.66 15.92 -1.55
CA THR A 215 -0.28 16.98 -2.49
C THR A 215 0.59 18.05 -1.81
N ALA A 216 0.24 18.45 -0.58
CA ALA A 216 1.05 19.40 0.20
C ALA A 216 2.45 18.82 0.52
N ASP A 217 2.53 17.56 0.94
CA ASP A 217 3.81 16.88 1.18
C ASP A 217 4.68 16.83 -0.09
N MET A 218 4.10 16.58 -1.27
CA MET A 218 4.79 16.60 -2.56
C MET A 218 5.38 17.98 -2.87
N GLN A 219 4.65 19.05 -2.57
CA GLN A 219 5.08 20.42 -2.79
C GLN A 219 6.22 20.81 -1.86
N GLU A 220 6.13 20.44 -0.58
CA GLU A 220 7.13 20.76 0.44
C GLU A 220 8.47 20.04 0.18
N GLN A 221 8.41 18.75 -0.17
CA GLN A 221 9.61 17.90 -0.32
C GLN A 221 10.37 18.12 -1.63
N HIS A 222 9.71 18.67 -2.65
CA HIS A 222 10.23 18.81 -4.00
C HIS A 222 10.15 20.26 -4.51
N GLU A 223 10.51 21.26 -3.69
CA GLU A 223 10.36 22.70 -4.01
C GLU A 223 10.69 23.05 -5.48
N GLU A 224 11.84 22.59 -6.01
CA GLU A 224 12.25 22.81 -7.39
C GLU A 224 11.52 21.95 -8.43
N ASN A 225 11.09 20.75 -8.04
CA ASN A 225 10.52 19.72 -8.91
C ASN A 225 9.08 19.32 -8.51
N SER A 226 8.45 20.08 -7.63
CA SER A 226 7.12 19.80 -7.09
C SER A 226 6.07 19.57 -8.17
N ARG A 227 6.15 20.32 -9.27
CA ARG A 227 5.25 20.15 -10.41
C ARG A 227 5.35 18.75 -11.06
N TYR A 228 6.55 18.16 -11.13
CA TYR A 228 6.72 16.83 -11.73
C TYR A 228 6.05 15.77 -10.89
N VAL A 229 6.23 15.81 -9.56
CA VAL A 229 5.61 14.88 -8.63
C VAL A 229 4.09 15.01 -8.64
N THR A 230 3.60 16.25 -8.55
CA THR A 230 2.16 16.55 -8.52
C THR A 230 1.49 16.15 -9.83
N ASN A 231 2.05 16.57 -10.98
CA ASN A 231 1.50 16.22 -12.29
C ASN A 231 1.49 14.71 -12.51
N PHE A 232 2.56 14.01 -12.10
CA PHE A 232 2.62 12.55 -12.15
C PHE A 232 1.48 11.93 -11.34
N PHE A 233 1.33 12.35 -10.09
CA PHE A 233 0.32 11.81 -9.18
C PHE A 233 -1.11 12.07 -9.68
N GLU A 234 -1.40 13.30 -10.10
CA GLU A 234 -2.72 13.70 -10.58
C GLU A 234 -3.12 13.02 -11.90
N ARG A 235 -2.14 12.58 -12.69
CA ARG A 235 -2.37 11.89 -13.97
C ARG A 235 -2.68 10.39 -13.82
N ILE A 236 -2.38 9.76 -12.68
CA ILE A 236 -2.56 8.32 -12.47
C ILE A 236 -3.97 7.82 -12.86
N PRO A 237 -5.09 8.46 -12.46
CA PRO A 237 -6.41 8.00 -12.86
C PRO A 237 -6.62 8.03 -14.38
N GLY A 238 -6.07 9.05 -15.06
CA GLY A 238 -6.13 9.17 -16.52
C GLY A 238 -5.42 8.01 -17.22
N GLU A 239 -4.18 7.71 -16.82
CA GLU A 239 -3.40 6.62 -17.40
C GLU A 239 -4.07 5.25 -17.17
N LEU A 240 -4.60 5.01 -15.99
CA LEU A 240 -5.35 3.78 -15.68
C LEU A 240 -6.68 3.66 -16.43
N SER A 241 -7.20 4.76 -16.97
CA SER A 241 -8.42 4.78 -17.79
C SER A 241 -8.17 4.48 -19.27
N GLU A 242 -6.92 4.55 -19.72
CA GLU A 242 -6.53 4.23 -21.09
C GLU A 242 -6.61 2.71 -21.35
N HIS A 243 -6.67 2.33 -22.63
CA HIS A 243 -6.70 0.91 -23.00
C HIS A 243 -5.37 0.22 -22.68
N ASN A 244 -4.25 0.88 -23.00
CA ASN A 244 -2.92 0.48 -22.53
C ASN A 244 -2.62 1.27 -21.27
N LYS A 245 -2.55 0.58 -20.14
CA LYS A 245 -2.36 1.18 -18.80
C LYS A 245 -0.90 1.38 -18.43
N GLU A 246 0.02 1.28 -19.38
CA GLU A 246 1.40 1.73 -19.17
C GLU A 246 1.42 3.24 -18.91
N TYR A 247 2.18 3.68 -17.92
CA TYR A 247 2.27 5.08 -17.58
C TYR A 247 3.11 5.85 -18.64
N ILE A 248 2.48 6.78 -19.36
CA ILE A 248 3.13 7.57 -20.40
C ILE A 248 3.50 8.95 -19.84
N LEU A 249 4.78 9.16 -19.53
CA LEU A 249 5.27 10.39 -18.92
C LEU A 249 4.96 11.67 -19.74
N SER A 250 4.95 11.56 -21.08
CA SER A 250 4.63 12.72 -21.94
C SER A 250 3.17 13.19 -21.82
N HIS A 251 2.28 12.37 -21.25
CA HIS A 251 0.92 12.80 -20.93
C HIS A 251 0.87 13.70 -19.67
N ALA A 252 1.82 13.53 -18.76
CA ALA A 252 1.94 14.39 -17.58
C ALA A 252 2.67 15.71 -17.93
N ASP A 253 3.68 15.65 -18.80
CA ASP A 253 4.41 16.81 -19.33
C ASP A 253 4.94 16.49 -20.74
N PRO A 254 4.55 17.22 -21.80
CA PRO A 254 5.04 16.97 -23.16
C PRO A 254 6.57 16.98 -23.33
N ASN A 255 7.28 17.68 -22.44
CA ASN A 255 8.75 17.74 -22.41
C ASN A 255 9.37 16.74 -21.38
N ALA A 256 8.56 15.84 -20.83
CA ALA A 256 9.01 14.90 -19.80
C ALA A 256 10.18 14.04 -20.27
N ARG A 257 11.23 14.01 -19.44
CA ARG A 257 12.34 13.06 -19.58
C ARG A 257 12.30 12.12 -18.38
N LEU A 258 12.50 10.83 -18.63
CA LEU A 258 12.47 9.82 -17.57
C LEU A 258 13.39 10.17 -16.38
N ARG A 259 14.57 10.74 -16.65
CA ARG A 259 15.50 11.17 -15.60
C ARG A 259 14.92 12.20 -14.61
N ASP A 260 14.00 13.05 -15.07
CA ASP A 260 13.40 14.12 -14.26
C ASP A 260 12.29 13.55 -13.34
N TYR A 261 11.73 12.40 -13.71
CA TYR A 261 10.66 11.69 -13.00
C TYR A 261 11.14 10.53 -12.12
N GLN A 262 12.37 10.02 -12.30
CA GLN A 262 12.88 8.90 -11.50
C GLN A 262 12.89 9.18 -9.99
N GLY A 263 13.37 10.37 -9.59
CA GLY A 263 13.35 10.80 -8.19
C GLY A 263 11.91 10.89 -7.62
N PRO A 264 11.03 11.66 -8.28
CA PRO A 264 9.60 11.74 -7.96
C PRO A 264 8.90 10.39 -7.82
N ILE A 265 9.04 9.51 -8.80
CA ILE A 265 8.40 8.18 -8.78
C ILE A 265 8.91 7.35 -7.60
N ARG A 266 10.24 7.32 -7.42
CA ARG A 266 10.85 6.61 -6.31
C ARG A 266 10.38 7.14 -4.96
N TRP A 267 10.28 8.45 -4.80
CA TRP A 267 9.78 9.06 -3.58
C TRP A 267 8.32 8.66 -3.29
N LEU A 268 7.43 8.70 -4.29
CA LEU A 268 6.03 8.27 -4.14
C LEU A 268 5.92 6.78 -3.75
N GLU A 269 6.77 5.92 -4.33
CA GLU A 269 6.82 4.49 -4.01
C GLU A 269 7.35 4.27 -2.58
N GLU A 270 8.44 4.95 -2.21
CA GLU A 270 9.02 4.88 -0.85
C GLU A 270 8.08 5.47 0.21
N ALA A 271 7.31 6.51 -0.13
CA ALA A 271 6.25 7.07 0.70
C ALA A 271 5.02 6.15 0.81
N MET A 272 5.00 5.05 0.04
CA MET A 272 3.91 4.08 -0.01
C MET A 272 2.56 4.71 -0.42
N ILE A 273 2.62 5.71 -1.31
CA ILE A 273 1.44 6.36 -1.90
C ILE A 273 1.03 5.64 -3.17
N ILE A 274 2.02 5.14 -3.93
CA ILE A 274 1.81 4.40 -5.17
C ILE A 274 2.35 2.98 -5.09
N ASN A 275 1.83 2.13 -5.99
CA ASN A 275 2.26 0.75 -6.20
C ASN A 275 2.65 0.58 -7.66
N ILE A 276 3.94 0.34 -7.94
CA ILE A 276 4.46 0.19 -9.28
C ILE A 276 4.44 -1.27 -9.72
N ALA A 277 3.83 -1.55 -10.85
CA ALA A 277 4.00 -2.82 -11.55
C ALA A 277 5.04 -2.65 -12.67
N SER A 278 6.12 -3.44 -12.62
CA SER A 278 7.20 -3.40 -13.58
C SER A 278 6.98 -4.40 -14.73
N GLU A 279 7.32 -4.02 -15.96
CA GLU A 279 7.29 -4.93 -17.08
C GLU A 279 8.45 -5.93 -16.98
N VAL A 280 8.18 -7.22 -17.23
CA VAL A 280 9.19 -8.26 -17.31
C VAL A 280 9.36 -8.77 -18.72
N ASP A 281 10.60 -9.13 -19.10
CA ASP A 281 10.88 -9.69 -20.43
C ASP A 281 10.39 -11.13 -20.56
N GLU A 282 10.42 -11.85 -19.45
CA GLU A 282 9.92 -13.22 -19.39
C GLU A 282 9.36 -13.57 -18.01
N PRO A 283 8.34 -14.44 -17.92
CA PRO A 283 7.86 -14.97 -16.65
C PRO A 283 8.93 -15.86 -16.02
N SER A 284 9.52 -15.37 -14.93
CA SER A 284 10.50 -16.09 -14.14
C SER A 284 10.15 -15.98 -12.66
N ALA A 285 10.36 -17.04 -11.90
CA ALA A 285 10.19 -16.99 -10.44
C ALA A 285 11.15 -15.98 -9.75
N ALA A 286 12.18 -15.54 -10.45
CA ALA A 286 13.11 -14.48 -10.04
C ALA A 286 12.83 -13.19 -10.83
N PHE A 287 11.64 -12.62 -10.66
CA PHE A 287 11.18 -11.43 -11.39
C PHE A 287 12.18 -10.27 -11.41
N ASN A 288 12.88 -10.01 -10.30
CA ASN A 288 13.85 -8.91 -10.23
C ASN A 288 14.99 -9.01 -11.26
N LEU A 289 15.29 -10.22 -11.77
CA LEU A 289 16.30 -10.44 -12.81
C LEU A 289 15.72 -10.23 -14.22
N ALA A 290 14.39 -10.25 -14.36
CA ALA A 290 13.70 -10.15 -15.65
C ALA A 290 13.18 -8.73 -15.94
N VAL A 291 13.37 -7.77 -15.04
CA VAL A 291 12.99 -6.35 -15.23
C VAL A 291 14.13 -5.64 -15.95
N THR A 292 14.05 -5.52 -17.26
CA THR A 292 15.05 -4.80 -18.08
C THR A 292 14.44 -3.61 -18.82
N LYS A 293 13.11 -3.54 -18.91
CA LYS A 293 12.40 -2.48 -19.59
C LYS A 293 12.05 -1.32 -18.65
N PRO A 294 12.08 -0.07 -19.13
CA PRO A 294 11.69 1.10 -18.34
C PRO A 294 10.16 1.26 -18.20
N SER A 295 9.38 0.40 -18.88
CA SER A 295 7.92 0.43 -18.88
C SER A 295 7.34 0.00 -17.53
N PHE A 296 6.32 0.70 -17.07
CA PHE A 296 5.66 0.39 -15.81
C PHE A 296 4.18 0.81 -15.84
N LYS A 297 3.36 0.15 -15.03
CA LYS A 297 2.01 0.60 -14.67
C LYS A 297 2.06 1.18 -13.26
N CYS A 298 1.28 2.24 -13.02
CA CYS A 298 1.26 2.93 -11.74
C CYS A 298 -0.14 2.90 -11.14
N TYR A 299 -0.27 2.28 -9.98
CA TYR A 299 -1.50 2.19 -9.21
C TYR A 299 -1.40 3.01 -7.93
N LEU A 300 -2.52 3.48 -7.39
CA LEU A 300 -2.54 4.01 -6.03
C LEU A 300 -2.55 2.87 -5.00
N MET A 301 -1.95 3.12 -3.86
CA MET A 301 -1.92 2.16 -2.77
C MET A 301 -3.30 1.91 -2.15
N ASP A 302 -4.26 2.82 -2.40
CA ASP A 302 -5.63 2.73 -1.92
C ASP A 302 -6.64 3.09 -3.03
N THR A 303 -7.56 2.16 -3.32
CA THR A 303 -8.56 2.33 -4.39
C THR A 303 -9.59 3.40 -4.04
N GLY A 304 -9.93 3.58 -2.75
CA GLY A 304 -10.81 4.66 -2.33
C GLY A 304 -10.22 6.05 -2.58
N LEU A 305 -8.90 6.21 -2.37
CA LEU A 305 -8.19 7.46 -2.73
C LEU A 305 -8.14 7.66 -4.25
N LEU A 306 -7.98 6.58 -5.03
CA LEU A 306 -8.06 6.66 -6.50
C LEU A 306 -9.41 7.21 -6.95
N VAL A 307 -10.52 6.74 -6.36
CA VAL A 307 -11.87 7.27 -6.64
C VAL A 307 -11.92 8.76 -6.36
N SER A 308 -11.47 9.21 -5.19
CA SER A 308 -11.50 10.64 -4.83
C SER A 308 -10.59 11.50 -5.71
N LEU A 309 -9.43 10.97 -6.13
CA LEU A 309 -8.53 11.67 -7.05
C LEU A 309 -9.12 11.79 -8.46
N ALA A 310 -9.71 10.71 -8.96
CA ALA A 310 -10.32 10.67 -10.30
C ALA A 310 -11.49 11.65 -10.48
N PHE A 311 -12.23 11.90 -9.40
CA PHE A 311 -13.43 12.74 -9.42
C PHE A 311 -13.27 14.08 -8.68
N ARG A 312 -12.06 14.49 -8.32
CA ARG A 312 -11.75 15.69 -7.52
C ARG A 312 -12.37 16.99 -8.08
N ASN A 313 -12.53 17.11 -9.39
CA ASN A 313 -13.02 18.32 -10.06
C ASN A 313 -14.56 18.40 -10.17
N ARG A 314 -15.29 17.45 -9.61
CA ARG A 314 -16.76 17.52 -9.56
C ARG A 314 -17.17 18.02 -8.18
N PRO A 315 -17.73 19.27 -8.07
CA PRO A 315 -18.28 19.74 -6.81
C PRO A 315 -19.46 18.82 -6.47
N TYR A 316 -19.38 18.15 -5.35
CA TYR A 316 -20.36 17.18 -4.87
C TYR A 316 -20.50 15.95 -5.80
N LEU A 317 -19.73 14.93 -5.47
CA LEU A 317 -20.11 13.57 -5.81
C LEU A 317 -21.42 13.27 -5.07
N GLU A 318 -22.52 13.58 -5.72
CA GLU A 318 -23.81 13.10 -5.26
C GLU A 318 -23.70 11.60 -5.08
N ASN A 319 -24.37 11.06 -4.06
CA ASN A 319 -24.42 9.61 -3.77
C ASN A 319 -24.75 8.73 -4.99
N ASP A 320 -25.09 9.33 -6.13
CA ASP A 320 -25.46 8.64 -7.37
C ASP A 320 -24.26 8.01 -8.10
N LEU A 321 -23.06 8.62 -8.09
CA LEU A 321 -21.87 7.94 -8.62
C LEU A 321 -21.52 6.70 -7.78
N TYR A 322 -21.54 6.85 -6.46
CA TYR A 322 -21.30 5.75 -5.54
C TYR A 322 -22.36 4.66 -5.68
N LYS A 323 -23.62 5.04 -5.86
CA LYS A 323 -24.70 4.10 -6.19
C LYS A 323 -24.50 3.42 -7.53
N ALA A 324 -24.01 4.12 -8.56
CA ALA A 324 -23.74 3.53 -9.86
C ALA A 324 -22.65 2.45 -9.78
N VAL A 325 -21.58 2.67 -9.02
CA VAL A 325 -20.53 1.66 -8.75
C VAL A 325 -21.08 0.48 -7.96
N LEU A 326 -21.86 0.74 -6.90
CA LEU A 326 -22.49 -0.31 -6.09
C LEU A 326 -23.45 -1.19 -6.87
N LEU A 327 -24.16 -0.59 -7.85
CA LEU A 327 -25.19 -1.26 -8.64
C LEU A 327 -24.67 -1.83 -9.97
N ASP A 328 -23.34 -1.86 -10.19
CA ASP A 328 -22.72 -2.35 -11.41
C ASP A 328 -23.16 -1.58 -12.68
N ARG A 329 -23.42 -0.30 -12.53
CA ARG A 329 -23.92 0.58 -13.60
C ARG A 329 -22.87 1.56 -14.13
N LEU A 330 -21.65 1.51 -13.58
CA LEU A 330 -20.55 2.36 -14.02
C LEU A 330 -19.85 1.69 -15.21
N HIS A 331 -20.37 1.90 -16.41
CA HIS A 331 -19.77 1.37 -17.64
C HIS A 331 -18.48 2.09 -18.06
N VAL A 332 -18.12 3.19 -17.40
CA VAL A 332 -16.95 4.00 -17.72
C VAL A 332 -15.96 3.90 -16.56
N ASN A 333 -14.72 3.46 -16.86
CA ASN A 333 -13.59 3.38 -15.91
C ASN A 333 -13.67 2.29 -14.82
N GLU A 334 -14.57 1.31 -14.94
CA GLU A 334 -14.60 0.16 -14.02
C GLU A 334 -13.28 -0.62 -14.06
N GLY A 335 -12.69 -0.79 -15.24
CA GLY A 335 -11.39 -1.44 -15.40
C GLY A 335 -10.26 -0.77 -14.61
N MET A 336 -10.25 0.57 -14.53
CA MET A 336 -9.30 1.34 -13.72
C MET A 336 -9.39 0.94 -12.23
N LEU A 337 -10.60 0.93 -11.68
CA LEU A 337 -10.84 0.62 -10.27
C LEU A 337 -10.51 -0.83 -9.94
N LEU A 338 -10.90 -1.77 -10.81
CA LEU A 338 -10.70 -3.20 -10.58
C LEU A 338 -9.23 -3.61 -10.69
N GLU A 339 -8.46 -3.04 -11.63
CA GLU A 339 -7.03 -3.30 -11.68
C GLU A 339 -6.27 -2.67 -10.51
N ASN A 340 -6.62 -1.43 -10.12
CA ASN A 340 -6.03 -0.82 -8.93
C ASN A 340 -6.33 -1.64 -7.68
N MET A 341 -7.55 -2.14 -7.53
CA MET A 341 -7.94 -3.04 -6.46
C MET A 341 -7.12 -4.33 -6.48
N ALA A 342 -6.94 -4.95 -7.64
CA ALA A 342 -6.12 -6.15 -7.76
C ALA A 342 -4.67 -5.87 -7.33
N ALA A 343 -4.07 -4.76 -7.78
CA ALA A 343 -2.75 -4.33 -7.37
C ALA A 343 -2.65 -4.10 -5.85
N GLN A 344 -3.66 -3.45 -5.25
CA GLN A 344 -3.76 -3.22 -3.80
C GLN A 344 -3.84 -4.55 -3.03
N CYS A 345 -4.72 -5.47 -3.43
CA CYS A 345 -4.86 -6.78 -2.79
C CYS A 345 -3.59 -7.61 -2.90
N LEU A 346 -2.97 -7.67 -4.07
CA LEU A 346 -1.70 -8.38 -4.29
C LEU A 346 -0.60 -7.80 -3.39
N ARG A 347 -0.52 -6.47 -3.25
CA ARG A 347 0.45 -5.84 -2.35
C ARG A 347 0.19 -6.17 -0.89
N ALA A 348 -1.08 -6.18 -0.44
CA ALA A 348 -1.46 -6.56 0.91
C ALA A 348 -1.08 -8.01 1.24
N ASN A 349 -1.11 -8.90 0.24
CA ASN A 349 -0.68 -10.30 0.36
C ASN A 349 0.84 -10.50 0.18
N GLY A 350 1.62 -9.41 0.11
CA GLY A 350 3.09 -9.46 0.02
C GLY A 350 3.64 -9.69 -1.39
N HIS A 351 2.80 -9.62 -2.42
CA HIS A 351 3.25 -9.70 -3.80
C HIS A 351 3.72 -8.32 -4.30
N ARG A 352 4.88 -8.29 -4.95
CA ARG A 352 5.24 -7.19 -5.81
C ARG A 352 4.54 -7.39 -7.17
N ALA A 353 3.96 -6.33 -7.71
CA ALA A 353 3.25 -6.40 -8.98
C ALA A 353 4.23 -6.40 -10.17
N TYR A 354 4.03 -7.31 -11.12
CA TYR A 354 4.71 -7.36 -12.41
C TYR A 354 3.67 -7.58 -13.50
N PHE A 355 3.98 -7.18 -14.74
CA PHE A 355 3.14 -7.47 -15.90
C PHE A 355 4.01 -7.91 -17.09
N TYR A 356 3.36 -8.43 -18.12
CA TYR A 356 4.03 -8.87 -19.34
C TYR A 356 3.33 -8.32 -20.55
N THR A 357 4.09 -7.72 -21.47
CA THR A 357 3.59 -7.26 -22.76
C THR A 357 4.51 -7.74 -23.88
N GLU A 358 3.89 -8.27 -24.94
CA GLU A 358 4.57 -8.59 -26.19
C GLU A 358 4.00 -7.73 -27.31
N THR A 359 4.87 -6.99 -27.98
CA THR A 359 4.49 -6.08 -29.06
C THR A 359 5.15 -6.52 -30.36
N ASP A 360 4.42 -6.54 -31.44
CA ASP A 360 4.96 -6.76 -32.79
C ASP A 360 5.94 -5.64 -33.16
N LYS A 361 7.18 -6.00 -33.46
CA LYS A 361 8.25 -5.04 -33.73
C LYS A 361 8.02 -4.18 -34.98
N LYS A 362 7.21 -4.67 -35.95
CA LYS A 362 6.95 -3.98 -37.24
C LYS A 362 5.72 -3.08 -37.14
N THR A 363 4.62 -3.62 -36.58
CA THR A 363 3.33 -2.94 -36.54
C THR A 363 3.09 -2.17 -35.26
N ARG A 364 3.93 -2.35 -34.22
CA ARG A 364 3.77 -1.83 -32.86
C ARG A 364 2.44 -2.22 -32.20
N ARG A 365 1.77 -3.26 -32.70
CA ARG A 365 0.54 -3.76 -32.09
C ARG A 365 0.86 -4.70 -30.94
N THR A 366 0.12 -4.58 -29.85
CA THR A 366 0.18 -5.53 -28.73
C THR A 366 -0.36 -6.89 -29.19
N LEU A 367 0.49 -7.91 -29.11
CA LEU A 367 0.19 -9.30 -29.47
C LEU A 367 -0.31 -10.08 -28.26
N LEU A 368 0.21 -9.73 -27.09
CA LEU A 368 -0.04 -10.38 -25.81
C LEU A 368 0.16 -9.38 -24.68
N GLU A 369 -0.81 -9.27 -23.81
CA GLU A 369 -0.72 -8.48 -22.58
C GLU A 369 -1.34 -9.28 -21.44
N VAL A 370 -0.71 -9.27 -20.27
CA VAL A 370 -1.20 -9.87 -19.02
C VAL A 370 -1.08 -8.84 -17.93
N ASP A 371 -2.19 -8.58 -17.21
CA ASP A 371 -2.30 -7.49 -16.25
C ASP A 371 -1.34 -7.65 -15.08
N PHE A 372 -1.26 -8.86 -14.50
CA PHE A 372 -0.36 -9.15 -13.40
C PHE A 372 0.28 -10.52 -13.51
N LEU A 373 1.53 -10.59 -13.05
CA LEU A 373 2.26 -11.82 -12.81
C LEU A 373 2.61 -11.89 -11.32
N ILE A 374 2.26 -13.00 -10.68
CA ILE A 374 2.58 -13.26 -9.28
C ILE A 374 3.34 -14.58 -9.14
N ARG A 375 4.10 -14.69 -8.07
CA ARG A 375 4.79 -15.94 -7.75
C ARG A 375 3.92 -16.77 -6.81
N GLN A 376 3.58 -17.98 -7.20
CA GLN A 376 2.98 -18.97 -6.31
C GLN A 376 3.90 -20.19 -6.26
N GLN A 377 4.52 -20.46 -5.11
CA GLN A 377 5.52 -21.50 -4.93
C GLN A 377 6.70 -21.35 -5.91
N ARG A 378 6.86 -22.29 -6.85
CA ARG A 378 7.94 -22.30 -7.86
C ARG A 378 7.49 -21.86 -9.25
N LYS A 379 6.22 -21.50 -9.42
CA LYS A 379 5.64 -21.11 -10.72
C LYS A 379 5.22 -19.65 -10.71
N VAL A 380 5.16 -19.08 -11.89
CA VAL A 380 4.52 -17.79 -12.15
C VAL A 380 3.06 -18.04 -12.48
N VAL A 381 2.17 -17.31 -11.85
CA VAL A 381 0.75 -17.32 -12.14
C VAL A 381 0.38 -15.98 -12.79
N ALA A 382 -0.26 -16.06 -13.93
CA ALA A 382 -0.78 -14.90 -14.64
C ALA A 382 -2.19 -14.59 -14.13
N VAL A 383 -2.43 -13.33 -13.79
CA VAL A 383 -3.72 -12.83 -13.31
C VAL A 383 -4.24 -11.77 -14.25
N GLU A 384 -5.44 -11.93 -14.77
CA GLU A 384 -6.16 -10.93 -15.54
C GLU A 384 -7.39 -10.43 -14.79
N VAL A 385 -7.72 -9.16 -14.99
CA VAL A 385 -8.88 -8.51 -14.37
C VAL A 385 -9.89 -8.14 -15.47
N LYS A 386 -11.10 -8.70 -15.42
CA LYS A 386 -12.14 -8.50 -16.43
C LYS A 386 -13.31 -7.71 -15.87
N SER A 387 -13.50 -6.48 -16.33
CA SER A 387 -14.61 -5.59 -15.91
C SER A 387 -15.93 -5.85 -16.64
N GLY A 388 -15.92 -6.59 -17.73
CA GLY A 388 -17.10 -6.79 -18.59
C GLY A 388 -17.40 -8.26 -18.87
N LYS A 389 -18.33 -8.47 -19.81
CA LYS A 389 -18.72 -9.80 -20.30
C LYS A 389 -17.69 -10.45 -21.24
N SER A 390 -16.55 -9.79 -21.51
CA SER A 390 -15.51 -10.36 -22.36
C SER A 390 -14.76 -11.47 -21.61
N ASP A 391 -15.03 -12.69 -21.98
CA ASP A 391 -14.38 -13.90 -21.43
C ASP A 391 -13.08 -14.27 -22.16
N SER A 392 -12.46 -13.33 -22.90
CA SER A 392 -11.25 -13.64 -23.66
C SER A 392 -10.07 -13.95 -22.72
N ILE A 393 -9.63 -15.20 -22.72
CA ILE A 393 -8.44 -15.71 -22.01
C ILE A 393 -7.25 -15.96 -22.95
N LYS A 394 -7.34 -15.41 -24.18
CA LYS A 394 -6.32 -15.65 -25.23
C LYS A 394 -4.91 -15.32 -24.76
N SER A 395 -4.76 -14.25 -23.98
CA SER A 395 -3.47 -13.84 -23.44
C SER A 395 -2.91 -14.87 -22.47
N LEU A 396 -3.72 -15.38 -21.55
CA LEU A 396 -3.31 -16.39 -20.58
C LEU A 396 -2.91 -17.70 -21.25
N LEU A 397 -3.68 -18.15 -22.24
CA LEU A 397 -3.40 -19.36 -23.01
C LEU A 397 -2.11 -19.22 -23.83
N LYS A 398 -1.93 -18.13 -24.56
CA LYS A 398 -0.71 -17.83 -25.31
C LYS A 398 0.52 -17.74 -24.40
N LEU A 399 0.39 -17.11 -23.23
CA LEU A 399 1.49 -17.04 -22.26
C LEU A 399 1.90 -18.44 -21.79
N LYS A 400 0.94 -19.28 -21.47
CA LYS A 400 1.16 -20.67 -21.04
C LYS A 400 1.75 -21.51 -22.17
N GLU A 401 1.29 -21.36 -23.40
CA GLU A 401 1.85 -22.03 -24.58
C GLU A 401 3.33 -21.63 -24.80
N LYS A 402 3.61 -20.32 -24.76
CA LYS A 402 4.95 -19.76 -24.99
C LYS A 402 5.98 -20.18 -23.93
N PHE A 403 5.60 -20.19 -22.64
CA PHE A 403 6.53 -20.38 -21.53
C PHE A 403 6.38 -21.74 -20.83
N GLY A 404 5.42 -22.56 -21.24
CA GLY A 404 5.25 -23.95 -20.79
C GLY A 404 5.15 -24.13 -19.28
N ASN A 405 5.93 -25.04 -18.73
CA ASN A 405 5.88 -25.42 -17.30
C ASN A 405 6.30 -24.32 -16.30
N ARG A 406 6.89 -23.21 -16.78
CA ARG A 406 7.24 -22.06 -15.94
C ARG A 406 5.99 -21.29 -15.47
N VAL A 407 4.92 -21.37 -16.26
CA VAL A 407 3.64 -20.69 -15.99
C VAL A 407 2.63 -21.70 -15.46
N GLY A 408 2.03 -21.39 -14.30
CA GLY A 408 0.96 -22.17 -13.69
C GLY A 408 -0.38 -21.96 -14.40
N ASP A 409 -1.46 -22.41 -13.75
CA ASP A 409 -2.81 -22.11 -14.24
C ASP A 409 -3.09 -20.62 -14.12
N GLY A 410 -3.64 -20.02 -15.17
CA GLY A 410 -4.02 -18.62 -15.16
C GLY A 410 -5.21 -18.35 -14.24
N ILE A 411 -5.34 -17.13 -13.79
CA ILE A 411 -6.45 -16.64 -12.97
C ILE A 411 -7.11 -15.46 -13.70
N VAL A 412 -8.45 -15.48 -13.79
CA VAL A 412 -9.28 -14.37 -14.19
C VAL A 412 -10.07 -13.89 -12.98
N LEU A 413 -9.87 -12.65 -12.56
CA LEU A 413 -10.72 -11.98 -11.58
C LEU A 413 -11.93 -11.39 -12.30
N HIS A 414 -13.14 -11.76 -11.88
CA HIS A 414 -14.38 -11.38 -12.53
C HIS A 414 -15.54 -11.21 -11.54
N HIS A 415 -16.69 -10.80 -12.04
CA HIS A 415 -17.89 -10.58 -11.22
C HIS A 415 -18.67 -11.86 -10.85
N GLY A 416 -18.36 -12.99 -11.51
CA GLY A 416 -19.08 -14.25 -11.35
C GLY A 416 -18.52 -15.14 -10.24
N GLU A 417 -19.01 -16.38 -10.22
CA GLU A 417 -18.63 -17.40 -9.25
C GLU A 417 -17.31 -18.09 -9.59
N VAL A 418 -16.81 -18.89 -8.64
CA VAL A 418 -15.62 -19.73 -8.87
C VAL A 418 -15.95 -20.80 -9.89
N GLU A 419 -15.19 -20.82 -10.97
CA GLU A 419 -15.29 -21.83 -12.03
C GLU A 419 -13.93 -22.08 -12.67
N ARG A 420 -13.82 -23.18 -13.43
CA ARG A 420 -12.64 -23.50 -14.23
C ARG A 420 -13.03 -23.76 -15.68
N ARG A 421 -12.41 -22.99 -16.59
CA ARG A 421 -12.61 -23.13 -18.03
C ARG A 421 -11.25 -23.21 -18.73
N GLU A 422 -11.03 -24.13 -19.65
CA GLU A 422 -9.82 -24.27 -20.47
C GLU A 422 -8.49 -24.22 -19.66
N GLY A 423 -8.50 -24.77 -18.42
CA GLY A 423 -7.33 -24.76 -17.54
C GLY A 423 -7.05 -23.44 -16.82
N VAL A 424 -7.96 -22.46 -16.93
CA VAL A 424 -7.90 -21.16 -16.24
C VAL A 424 -8.95 -21.11 -15.15
N TRP A 425 -8.58 -20.58 -14.00
CA TRP A 425 -9.48 -20.33 -12.88
C TRP A 425 -10.13 -18.97 -13.00
N TYR A 426 -11.44 -18.93 -12.97
CA TYR A 426 -12.24 -17.71 -12.82
C TYR A 426 -12.59 -17.57 -11.35
N LEU A 427 -12.22 -16.44 -10.76
CA LEU A 427 -12.42 -16.18 -9.34
C LEU A 427 -13.15 -14.84 -9.16
N PRO A 428 -14.12 -14.75 -8.23
CA PRO A 428 -14.73 -13.47 -7.87
C PRO A 428 -13.69 -12.42 -7.47
N TYR A 429 -13.94 -11.14 -7.76
CA TYR A 429 -13.01 -10.05 -7.43
C TYR A 429 -12.53 -10.08 -5.98
N TYR A 430 -13.41 -10.35 -5.01
CA TYR A 430 -13.04 -10.40 -3.60
C TYR A 430 -12.04 -11.52 -3.27
N MET A 431 -11.88 -12.51 -4.12
CA MET A 431 -10.83 -13.53 -3.93
C MET A 431 -9.42 -13.05 -4.29
N ALA A 432 -9.27 -11.85 -4.87
CA ALA A 432 -7.97 -11.19 -4.97
C ALA A 432 -7.30 -11.00 -3.60
N THR A 433 -8.11 -10.91 -2.53
CA THR A 433 -7.65 -10.73 -1.15
C THR A 433 -6.97 -11.96 -0.55
N VAL A 434 -6.97 -13.09 -1.24
CA VAL A 434 -6.38 -14.36 -0.78
C VAL A 434 -5.44 -15.01 -1.82
N LEU A 435 -5.02 -14.25 -2.85
CA LEU A 435 -4.08 -14.72 -3.90
C LEU A 435 -2.63 -14.81 -3.41
#